data_36f59541cc4b216ed6fa69836103ea48
#
_entry.id   36f59541cc4b216ed6fa69836103ea48
#
_cell.length_a   1.000
_cell.length_b   1.000
_cell.length_c   1.000
_cell.angle_alpha   90.00
_cell.angle_beta   90.00
_cell.angle_gamma   90.00
#
_symmetry.space_group_name_H-M   'P 1'
#
loop_
_entity.id
_entity.type
_entity.pdbx_description
1 polymer ?
#
loop_
_entity_poly.entity_id
_entity_poly.type
_entity_poly.pdbx_seq_one_letter_code
_entity_poly.pdbx_strand_id
1 'polypeptide(L)'
;MEKDEKPAVRVFLSAQIRRKEFGRAVPPDDLPVIARSARAALGVPIAARGLPPRTQLIKAYATSKRGPKRVVYLFAVDGGDLFLLFYRGKNDQVGLNASMSNPAFRTALDKHLALLEADIATGHIEQLALDNF
;
A
#
# COMPACT_ATOMS: atom_id res chain seq x y z
N MET A 1 16.78 -23.10 -17.38
CA MET A 1 16.54 -22.77 -16.96
C MET A 1 15.96 -21.95 -16.61
N GLU A 2 15.43 -21.72 -16.64
CA GLU A 2 15.01 -20.90 -16.39
C GLU A 2 14.74 -20.70 -15.22
N LYS A 3 14.79 -20.10 -14.79
CA LYS A 3 14.73 -19.87 -13.64
C LYS A 3 13.54 -19.62 -13.11
N ASP A 4 13.20 -19.85 -12.22
CA ASP A 4 12.10 -19.61 -11.49
C ASP A 4 12.05 -18.28 -11.03
N GLU A 5 12.04 -17.32 -11.89
CA GLU A 5 11.92 -16.01 -11.49
C GLU A 5 10.54 -15.74 -11.05
N LYS A 6 10.37 -15.29 -9.86
CA LYS A 6 9.10 -14.80 -9.43
C LYS A 6 8.78 -13.55 -10.22
N PRO A 7 7.53 -13.36 -10.64
CA PRO A 7 7.13 -12.12 -11.28
C PRO A 7 7.48 -10.96 -10.37
N ALA A 8 7.99 -9.91 -10.94
CA ALA A 8 8.29 -8.71 -10.18
C ALA A 8 6.98 -8.16 -9.60
N VAL A 9 6.98 -7.86 -8.32
CA VAL A 9 5.83 -7.24 -7.69
C VAL A 9 5.84 -5.77 -8.04
N ARG A 10 4.75 -5.28 -8.58
CA ARG A 10 4.63 -3.87 -8.95
C ARG A 10 3.81 -3.15 -7.90
N VAL A 11 4.36 -2.06 -7.38
CA VAL A 11 3.68 -1.21 -6.42
C VAL A 11 3.47 0.15 -7.05
N PHE A 12 2.23 0.60 -7.04
CA PHE A 12 1.84 1.90 -7.58
C PHE A 12 1.42 2.82 -6.45
N LEU A 13 1.65 4.11 -6.66
CA LEU A 13 1.32 5.12 -5.67
C LEU A 13 0.65 6.31 -6.36
N SER A 14 -0.53 6.65 -5.90
CA SER A 14 -1.26 7.80 -6.41
C SER A 14 -0.62 9.07 -5.87
N ALA A 15 -0.61 10.13 -6.70
CA ALA A 15 0.00 11.40 -6.31
C ALA A 15 -0.62 11.99 -5.06
N GLN A 16 -1.93 11.94 -4.94
CA GLN A 16 -2.62 12.51 -3.78
C GLN A 16 -2.39 11.68 -2.52
N ILE A 17 -2.35 10.36 -2.64
CA ILE A 17 -2.03 9.49 -1.50
C ILE A 17 -0.58 9.71 -1.09
N ARG A 18 0.34 9.86 -2.05
CA ARG A 18 1.73 10.15 -1.72
C ARG A 18 1.84 11.41 -0.85
N ARG A 19 1.10 12.46 -1.21
CA ARG A 19 1.13 13.69 -0.41
C ARG A 19 0.64 13.46 1.01
N LYS A 20 -0.38 12.64 1.18
CA LYS A 20 -0.95 12.34 2.50
C LYS A 20 -0.02 11.47 3.34
N GLU A 21 0.61 10.49 2.73
CA GLU A 21 1.41 9.50 3.49
C GLU A 21 2.88 9.91 3.63
N PHE A 22 3.43 10.59 2.63
CA PHE A 22 4.87 10.87 2.59
C PHE A 22 5.23 12.34 2.34
N GLY A 23 4.31 13.15 1.87
CA GLY A 23 4.60 14.51 1.47
C GLY A 23 5.09 14.57 0.02
N ARG A 24 6.20 15.24 -0.21
CA ARG A 24 6.67 15.50 -1.59
C ARG A 24 7.14 14.25 -2.32
N ALA A 25 7.72 13.33 -1.59
CA ALA A 25 8.26 12.11 -2.20
C ALA A 25 8.40 11.05 -1.12
N VAL A 26 8.46 9.79 -1.55
CA VAL A 26 8.77 8.70 -0.64
C VAL A 26 10.24 8.83 -0.25
N PRO A 27 10.57 8.90 1.05
CA PRO A 27 11.96 8.98 1.45
C PRO A 27 12.74 7.76 0.95
N PRO A 28 13.97 7.93 0.48
CA PRO A 28 14.74 6.80 -0.03
C PRO A 28 14.89 5.66 0.96
N ASP A 29 14.98 5.96 2.25
CA ASP A 29 15.11 4.92 3.27
C ASP A 29 13.87 4.07 3.41
N ASP A 30 12.72 4.56 2.98
CA ASP A 30 11.47 3.81 3.08
C ASP A 30 11.21 2.92 1.87
N LEU A 31 11.88 3.14 0.77
CA LEU A 31 11.71 2.30 -0.42
C LEU A 31 12.06 0.83 -0.16
N PRO A 32 13.19 0.51 0.49
CA PRO A 32 13.47 -0.90 0.82
C PRO A 32 12.43 -1.51 1.75
N VAL A 33 11.87 -0.70 2.67
CA VAL A 33 10.86 -1.19 3.60
C VAL A 33 9.60 -1.55 2.84
N ILE A 34 9.18 -0.68 1.92
CA ILE A 34 8.01 -0.94 1.07
C ILE A 34 8.27 -2.19 0.22
N ALA A 35 9.45 -2.30 -0.38
CA ALA A 35 9.79 -3.44 -1.22
C ALA A 35 9.68 -4.76 -0.45
N ARG A 36 10.23 -4.79 0.77
CA ARG A 36 10.14 -6.01 1.60
C ARG A 36 8.70 -6.34 1.95
N SER A 37 7.89 -5.32 2.31
CA SER A 37 6.50 -5.57 2.67
C SER A 37 5.71 -6.08 1.47
N ALA A 38 5.98 -5.57 0.29
CA ALA A 38 5.30 -5.99 -0.93
C ALA A 38 5.68 -7.42 -1.31
N ARG A 39 6.93 -7.80 -1.11
CA ARG A 39 7.36 -9.17 -1.43
C ARG A 39 6.87 -10.19 -0.43
N ALA A 40 6.78 -9.80 0.82
CA ALA A 40 6.22 -10.64 1.85
C ALA A 40 4.73 -10.87 1.63
N ALA A 41 4.31 -10.36 0.64
CA ALA A 41 3.18 -10.25 0.01
C ALA A 41 1.96 -10.82 0.31
N LEU A 42 1.74 -11.26 0.99
CA LEU A 42 0.46 -11.60 1.10
C LEU A 42 0.00 -11.29 2.43
N GLY A 43 0.56 -10.49 3.11
CA GLY A 43 0.13 -9.96 4.34
C GLY A 43 -1.18 -10.52 4.89
N VAL A 44 -1.74 -9.89 5.84
CA VAL A 44 -3.01 -10.32 6.41
C VAL A 44 -4.13 -9.66 5.62
N PRO A 45 -5.08 -10.43 5.06
CA PRO A 45 -6.22 -9.80 4.40
C PRO A 45 -7.04 -8.99 5.40
N ILE A 46 -7.56 -7.86 4.96
CA ILE A 46 -8.48 -7.05 5.74
C ILE A 46 -9.85 -7.21 5.13
N ALA A 47 -10.79 -7.74 5.92
CA ALA A 47 -12.16 -7.89 5.46
C ALA A 47 -12.78 -6.51 5.31
N ALA A 48 -13.27 -6.18 4.13
CA ALA A 48 -13.86 -4.88 3.85
C ALA A 48 -14.94 -5.02 2.81
N ARG A 49 -15.89 -4.07 2.82
CA ARG A 49 -16.95 -4.00 1.82
C ARG A 49 -16.77 -2.74 1.00
N GLY A 50 -17.36 -2.74 -0.18
CA GLY A 50 -17.34 -1.54 -1.00
C GLY A 50 -16.03 -1.30 -1.72
N LEU A 51 -15.16 -2.29 -1.78
CA LEU A 51 -13.92 -2.17 -2.54
C LEU A 51 -14.24 -2.25 -4.03
N PRO A 52 -13.36 -1.68 -4.88
CA PRO A 52 -13.50 -1.86 -6.32
C PRO A 52 -13.53 -3.34 -6.68
N PRO A 53 -14.22 -3.71 -7.76
CA PRO A 53 -14.31 -5.12 -8.16
C PRO A 53 -12.94 -5.77 -8.33
N ARG A 54 -12.84 -7.03 -7.95
CA ARG A 54 -11.65 -7.84 -8.09
C ARG A 54 -10.44 -7.24 -7.40
N THR A 55 -10.68 -6.62 -6.24
CA THR A 55 -9.61 -6.12 -5.39
C THR A 55 -9.77 -6.66 -3.98
N GLN A 56 -8.69 -6.57 -3.23
CA GLN A 56 -8.65 -7.05 -1.86
C GLN A 56 -7.73 -6.15 -1.05
N LEU A 57 -8.10 -5.85 0.17
CA LEU A 57 -7.19 -5.13 1.06
C LEU A 57 -6.27 -6.12 1.73
N ILE A 58 -5.00 -5.78 1.78
CA ILE A 58 -4.03 -6.57 2.55
C ILE A 58 -3.19 -5.63 3.39
N LYS A 59 -2.76 -6.13 4.53
CA LYS A 59 -1.89 -5.38 5.41
C LYS A 59 -0.61 -6.17 5.64
N ALA A 60 0.50 -5.46 5.62
CA ALA A 60 1.80 -6.06 5.86
C ALA A 60 2.48 -5.32 7.01
N TYR A 61 3.36 -6.03 7.68
CA TYR A 61 4.16 -5.45 8.75
C TYR A 61 5.58 -5.33 8.24
N ALA A 62 6.23 -4.22 8.57
CA ALA A 62 7.61 -4.00 8.17
C ALA A 62 8.30 -3.17 9.25
N THR A 63 9.61 -3.19 9.26
CA THR A 63 10.40 -2.41 10.21
C THR A 63 11.22 -1.40 9.43
N SER A 64 11.03 -0.13 9.78
CA SER A 64 11.82 0.95 9.20
C SER A 64 12.84 1.43 10.24
N LYS A 65 13.71 2.36 9.81
CA LYS A 65 14.64 2.98 10.74
C LYS A 65 13.95 3.70 11.88
N ARG A 66 12.71 4.12 11.67
CA ARG A 66 11.93 4.84 12.67
C ARG A 66 10.99 3.94 13.45
N GLY A 67 11.10 2.64 13.29
CA GLY A 67 10.31 1.67 14.03
C GLY A 67 9.34 0.90 13.15
N PRO A 68 8.48 0.11 13.79
CA PRO A 68 7.54 -0.74 13.06
C PRO A 68 6.54 0.06 12.24
N LYS A 69 6.22 -0.45 11.05
CA LYS A 69 5.24 0.17 10.15
C LYS A 69 4.13 -0.81 9.83
N ARG A 70 2.96 -0.25 9.61
CA ARG A 70 1.81 -0.96 9.07
C ARG A 70 1.61 -0.44 7.66
N VAL A 71 1.68 -1.33 6.70
CA VAL A 71 1.56 -0.96 5.28
C VAL A 71 0.29 -1.60 4.75
N VAL A 72 -0.59 -0.82 4.16
CA VAL A 72 -1.85 -1.33 3.63
C VAL A 72 -1.86 -1.11 2.13
N TYR A 73 -2.17 -2.18 1.41
CA TYR A 73 -2.26 -2.17 -0.04
C TYR A 73 -3.64 -2.57 -0.50
N LEU A 74 -4.06 -2.01 -1.63
CA LEU A 74 -5.16 -2.56 -2.40
C LEU A 74 -4.54 -3.47 -3.46
N PHE A 75 -4.90 -4.74 -3.41
CA PHE A 75 -4.35 -5.74 -4.31
C PHE A 75 -5.34 -5.96 -5.46
N ALA A 76 -4.89 -5.76 -6.69
CA ALA A 76 -5.68 -6.05 -7.87
C ALA A 76 -5.44 -7.51 -8.23
N VAL A 77 -6.48 -8.33 -8.11
CA VAL A 77 -6.37 -9.78 -8.31
C VAL A 77 -5.90 -10.09 -9.73
N ASP A 78 -6.44 -9.36 -10.71
CA ASP A 78 -6.00 -9.54 -12.09
C ASP A 78 -4.67 -8.82 -12.27
N GLY A 79 -3.64 -9.53 -12.58
CA GLY A 79 -2.32 -8.94 -12.81
C GLY A 79 -1.44 -8.82 -11.58
N GLY A 80 -2.01 -8.84 -10.40
CA GLY A 80 -1.21 -8.88 -9.17
C GLY A 80 -0.58 -7.57 -8.74
N ASP A 81 -1.09 -6.44 -9.24
CA ASP A 81 -0.54 -5.13 -8.86
C ASP A 81 -0.99 -4.72 -7.47
N LEU A 82 -0.12 -4.01 -6.78
CA LEU A 82 -0.41 -3.46 -5.46
C LEU A 82 -0.48 -1.95 -5.55
N PHE A 83 -1.52 -1.37 -4.94
CA PHE A 83 -1.64 0.08 -4.81
C PHE A 83 -1.43 0.43 -3.34
N LEU A 84 -0.40 1.21 -3.05
CA LEU A 84 -0.08 1.57 -1.67
C LEU A 84 -1.12 2.57 -1.15
N LEU A 85 -1.77 2.23 -0.07
CA LEU A 85 -2.78 3.10 0.53
C LEU A 85 -2.30 3.76 1.81
N PHE A 86 -1.67 3.00 2.71
CA PHE A 86 -1.21 3.53 3.98
C PHE A 86 0.18 3.05 4.31
N TYR A 87 0.97 3.94 4.89
CA TYR A 87 2.30 3.62 5.41
C TYR A 87 2.43 4.34 6.74
N ARG A 88 2.05 3.66 7.82
CA ARG A 88 1.87 4.30 9.12
C ARG A 88 2.64 3.60 10.22
N GLY A 89 3.04 4.36 11.23
CA GLY A 89 3.64 3.79 12.42
C GLY A 89 2.62 3.01 13.23
N LYS A 90 3.09 2.10 14.06
CA LYS A 90 2.17 1.25 14.85
C LYS A 90 1.36 2.03 15.87
N ASN A 91 1.79 3.24 16.23
CA ASN A 91 1.07 4.06 17.18
C ASN A 91 0.17 5.13 16.53
N ASP A 92 0.16 5.17 15.20
CA ASP A 92 -0.73 6.06 14.46
C ASP A 92 -2.16 5.59 14.62
N GLN A 93 -3.11 6.53 14.73
CA GLN A 93 -4.52 6.16 14.92
C GLN A 93 -5.05 5.22 13.84
N VAL A 94 -4.60 5.39 12.61
CA VAL A 94 -5.00 4.53 11.51
C VAL A 94 -4.20 3.22 11.53
N GLY A 95 -2.89 3.30 11.77
CA GLY A 95 -2.02 2.14 11.76
C GLY A 95 -2.13 1.24 12.97
N LEU A 96 -2.55 1.78 14.11
CA LEU A 96 -2.65 1.01 15.35
C LEU A 96 -3.58 -0.18 15.20
N ASN A 97 -4.69 0.01 14.51
CA ASN A 97 -5.63 -1.05 14.24
C ASN A 97 -6.16 -0.87 12.82
N ALA A 98 -5.41 -1.40 11.86
CA ALA A 98 -5.77 -1.29 10.45
C ALA A 98 -6.85 -2.32 10.13
N SER A 99 -8.05 -2.07 10.57
CA SER A 99 -9.20 -2.93 10.32
C SER A 99 -10.47 -2.10 10.24
N MET A 100 -11.50 -2.70 9.70
CA MET A 100 -12.78 -2.01 9.52
C MET A 100 -13.52 -1.76 10.84
N SER A 101 -13.05 -2.35 11.93
CA SER A 101 -13.62 -2.04 13.25
C SER A 101 -13.08 -0.71 13.81
N ASN A 102 -12.03 -0.16 13.20
CA ASN A 102 -11.46 1.11 13.61
C ASN A 102 -12.06 2.26 12.81
N PRO A 103 -12.85 3.16 13.43
CA PRO A 103 -13.48 4.27 12.69
C PRO A 103 -12.46 5.17 11.99
N ALA A 104 -11.30 5.41 12.61
CA ALA A 104 -10.26 6.24 11.98
C ALA A 104 -9.76 5.59 10.70
N PHE A 105 -9.57 4.27 10.73
CA PHE A 105 -9.16 3.52 9.55
C PHE A 105 -10.23 3.59 8.45
N ARG A 106 -11.50 3.34 8.81
CA ARG A 106 -12.60 3.36 7.82
C ARG A 106 -12.69 4.71 7.13
N THR A 107 -12.65 5.79 7.91
CA THR A 107 -12.76 7.14 7.36
C THR A 107 -11.59 7.44 6.42
N ALA A 108 -10.38 7.11 6.84
CA ALA A 108 -9.20 7.33 6.01
C ALA A 108 -9.22 6.45 4.75
N LEU A 109 -9.68 5.22 4.89
CA LEU A 109 -9.77 4.30 3.75
C LEU A 109 -10.71 4.85 2.67
N ASP A 110 -11.90 5.30 3.08
CA ASP A 110 -12.87 5.84 2.12
C ASP A 110 -12.27 7.02 1.36
N LYS A 111 -11.58 7.90 2.07
CA LYS A 111 -10.93 9.05 1.42
C LYS A 111 -9.81 8.61 0.49
N HIS A 112 -8.97 7.68 0.92
CA HIS A 112 -7.86 7.22 0.10
C HIS A 112 -8.33 6.48 -1.14
N LEU A 113 -9.39 5.69 -1.04
CA LEU A 113 -9.94 5.01 -2.21
C LEU A 113 -10.48 6.01 -3.22
N ALA A 114 -11.14 7.08 -2.76
CA ALA A 114 -11.61 8.13 -3.66
C ALA A 114 -10.45 8.86 -4.34
N LEU A 115 -9.37 9.14 -3.59
CA LEU A 115 -8.19 9.77 -4.18
C LEU A 115 -7.52 8.85 -5.21
N LEU A 116 -7.43 7.57 -4.90
CA LEU A 116 -6.84 6.60 -5.81
C LEU A 116 -7.65 6.54 -7.11
N GLU A 117 -8.97 6.45 -7.00
CA GLU A 117 -9.83 6.39 -8.17
C GLU A 117 -9.67 7.63 -9.05
N ALA A 118 -9.65 8.81 -8.43
CA ALA A 118 -9.48 10.05 -9.16
C ALA A 118 -8.12 10.10 -9.87
N ASP A 119 -7.07 9.67 -9.20
CA ASP A 119 -5.73 9.71 -9.78
C ASP A 119 -5.55 8.66 -10.89
N ILE A 120 -6.18 7.51 -10.76
CA ILE A 120 -6.19 6.53 -11.85
C ILE A 120 -6.87 7.13 -13.09
N ALA A 121 -8.01 7.78 -12.90
CA ALA A 121 -8.76 8.36 -13.99
C ALA A 121 -7.99 9.47 -14.71
N THR A 122 -7.12 10.18 -14.00
CA THR A 122 -6.36 11.29 -14.57
C THR A 122 -4.90 10.95 -14.88
N GLY A 123 -4.50 9.71 -14.65
CA GLY A 123 -3.13 9.29 -14.95
C GLY A 123 -2.08 9.72 -13.95
N HIS A 124 -2.47 10.13 -12.75
CA HIS A 124 -1.52 10.58 -11.74
C HIS A 124 -1.12 9.42 -10.81
N ILE A 125 -0.68 8.35 -11.41
CA ILE A 125 -0.22 7.14 -10.72
C ILE A 125 1.21 6.88 -11.14
N GLU A 126 2.10 6.62 -10.19
CA GLU A 126 3.45 6.26 -10.55
C GLU A 126 3.80 4.88 -10.01
N GLN A 127 4.60 4.16 -10.74
CA GLN A 127 5.13 2.88 -10.26
C GLN A 127 6.38 3.18 -9.45
N LEU A 128 6.45 2.63 -8.25
CA LEU A 128 7.63 2.82 -7.41
C LEU A 128 8.79 1.96 -7.93
N ALA A 129 10.00 2.54 -7.91
CA ALA A 129 11.20 1.85 -8.37
C ALA A 129 11.73 0.99 -7.24
N LEU A 130 11.32 -0.27 -7.20
CA LEU A 130 11.66 -1.18 -6.11
C LEU A 130 12.57 -2.33 -6.55
N ASP A 131 13.11 -2.25 -7.76
CA ASP A 131 13.82 -3.39 -8.32
C ASP A 131 15.16 -3.68 -7.66
N ASN A 132 15.72 -2.69 -6.99
CA ASN A 132 17.05 -2.83 -6.39
C ASN A 132 17.02 -3.23 -4.92
N PHE A 133 15.90 -3.62 -4.42
CA PHE A 133 15.79 -3.90 -2.98
C PHE A 133 15.35 -5.32 -2.65
#